data_c5cd7270c6e7a131ab4b66ee9cfc9ad5
#
_entry.id   c5cd7270c6e7a131ab4b66ee9cfc9ad5
#
_cell.length_a   1.000
_cell.length_b   1.000
_cell.length_c   1.000
_cell.angle_alpha   90.00
_cell.angle_beta   90.00
_cell.angle_gamma   90.00
#
_symmetry.space_group_name_H-M   'P 1'
#
loop_
_entity.id
_entity.type
_entity.pdbx_description
1 polymer ?
#
loop_
_entity_poly.entity_id
_entity_poly.type
_entity_poly.pdbx_seq_one_letter_code
_entity_poly.pdbx_strand_id
1 'polypeptide(L)'
;MKTRRRILSIVLTIAILLLLVLDIPVTAAGTKKVDVLFTHDTHSHLDSFSTIVDGQQKEVGGFAKIKTLMDEKKKDNPDTLVLDGGDFSMGTLIQTVYDTEAAELRMLGYLG
;
A
#
# COMPACT_ATOMS: atom_id res chain seq x y z
N MET A 1 48.17 31.36 -37.60
CA MET A 1 46.87 30.71 -37.66
C MET A 1 46.91 29.25 -37.24
N LYS A 2 47.84 28.41 -37.61
CA LYS A 2 47.95 26.98 -37.29
C LYS A 2 48.11 26.72 -35.79
N THR A 3 48.87 27.48 -35.05
CA THR A 3 49.09 27.31 -33.59
C THR A 3 47.83 27.59 -32.77
N ARG A 4 47.04 28.60 -33.07
CA ARG A 4 45.80 28.92 -32.41
C ARG A 4 44.75 27.79 -32.58
N ARG A 5 44.65 27.20 -33.76
CA ARG A 5 43.74 26.07 -34.02
C ARG A 5 44.16 24.83 -33.24
N ARG A 6 45.45 24.55 -33.09
CA ARG A 6 45.95 23.43 -32.29
C ARG A 6 45.65 23.60 -30.81
N ILE A 7 45.87 24.80 -30.26
CA ILE A 7 45.56 25.12 -28.86
C ILE A 7 44.05 24.96 -28.61
N LEU A 8 43.22 25.49 -29.50
CA LEU A 8 41.75 25.38 -29.38
C LEU A 8 41.29 23.92 -29.41
N SER A 9 41.87 23.09 -30.28
CA SER A 9 41.57 21.66 -30.36
C SER A 9 41.94 20.93 -29.07
N ILE A 10 43.13 21.19 -28.51
CA ILE A 10 43.60 20.59 -27.26
C ILE A 10 42.70 20.98 -26.10
N VAL A 11 42.33 22.26 -25.97
CA VAL A 11 41.45 22.74 -24.92
C VAL A 11 40.07 22.10 -25.02
N LEU A 12 39.51 21.97 -26.23
CA LEU A 12 38.21 21.32 -26.46
C LEU A 12 38.26 19.84 -26.09
N THR A 13 39.32 19.13 -26.46
CA THR A 13 39.49 17.70 -26.11
C THR A 13 39.59 17.51 -24.61
N ILE A 14 40.34 18.35 -23.89
CA ILE A 14 40.46 18.31 -22.44
C ILE A 14 39.08 18.59 -21.78
N ALA A 15 38.35 19.59 -22.30
CA ALA A 15 37.01 19.90 -21.78
C ALA A 15 36.04 18.74 -21.96
N ILE A 16 36.07 18.03 -23.09
CA ILE A 16 35.24 16.85 -23.33
C ILE A 16 35.64 15.69 -22.41
N LEU A 17 36.94 15.46 -22.23
CA LEU A 17 37.46 14.44 -21.32
C LEU A 17 37.07 14.74 -19.86
N LEU A 18 37.09 15.98 -19.41
CA LEU A 18 36.65 16.40 -18.10
C LEU A 18 35.13 16.16 -17.90
N LEU A 19 34.32 16.40 -18.93
CA LEU A 19 32.87 16.12 -18.87
C LEU A 19 32.57 14.62 -18.79
N LEU A 20 33.39 13.76 -19.36
CA LEU A 20 33.24 12.30 -19.30
C LEU A 20 33.64 11.70 -17.94
N VAL A 21 34.42 12.42 -17.13
CA VAL A 21 34.86 11.99 -15.79
C VAL A 21 33.94 12.53 -14.69
N LEU A 22 33.02 13.44 -15.02
CA LEU A 22 31.98 13.85 -14.08
C LEU A 22 30.95 12.70 -13.93
N ASP A 23 31.17 11.81 -12.98
CA ASP A 23 30.14 10.90 -12.49
C ASP A 23 29.00 11.77 -11.95
N ILE A 24 27.99 12.03 -12.79
CA ILE A 24 26.73 12.58 -12.31
C ILE A 24 26.07 11.46 -11.51
N PRO A 25 25.95 11.57 -10.18
CA PRO A 25 25.29 10.55 -9.41
C PRO A 25 23.84 10.47 -9.90
N VAL A 26 23.51 9.44 -10.64
CA VAL A 26 22.11 9.10 -10.92
C VAL A 26 21.53 8.62 -9.58
N THR A 27 20.92 9.53 -8.86
CA THR A 27 20.13 9.17 -7.67
C THR A 27 18.95 8.36 -8.17
N ALA A 28 19.02 7.04 -8.03
CA ALA A 28 17.86 6.20 -8.26
C ALA A 28 16.72 6.72 -7.39
N ALA A 29 15.59 7.03 -7.99
CA ALA A 29 14.39 7.36 -7.23
C ALA A 29 14.17 6.24 -6.21
N GLY A 30 14.14 6.59 -4.92
CA GLY A 30 13.97 5.60 -3.85
C GLY A 30 12.74 4.74 -4.12
N THR A 31 12.87 3.43 -3.92
CA THR A 31 11.72 2.53 -4.00
C THR A 31 10.75 2.88 -2.88
N LYS A 32 9.50 3.18 -3.24
CA LYS A 32 8.44 3.41 -2.28
C LYS A 32 7.79 2.07 -1.94
N LYS A 33 7.75 1.70 -0.66
CA LYS A 33 7.06 0.52 -0.20
C LYS A 33 5.57 0.87 -0.05
N VAL A 34 4.69 0.10 -0.69
CA VAL A 34 3.24 0.18 -0.52
C VAL A 34 2.78 -1.15 0.08
N ASP A 35 2.11 -1.09 1.22
CA ASP A 35 1.44 -2.24 1.80
C ASP A 35 0.00 -2.28 1.28
N VAL A 36 -0.50 -3.47 0.95
CA VAL A 36 -1.89 -3.67 0.52
C VAL A 36 -2.56 -4.59 1.52
N LEU A 37 -3.63 -4.12 2.15
CA LEU A 37 -4.53 -4.91 2.98
C LEU A 37 -5.77 -5.22 2.15
N PHE A 38 -6.10 -6.49 2.06
CA PHE A 38 -7.19 -6.96 1.22
C PHE A 38 -8.17 -7.78 2.03
N THR A 39 -9.45 -7.40 1.95
CA THR A 39 -10.57 -8.16 2.49
C THR A 39 -11.42 -8.75 1.38
N HIS A 40 -12.07 -9.87 1.64
CA HIS A 40 -12.92 -10.59 0.69
C HIS A 40 -13.84 -11.54 1.44
N ASP A 41 -15.05 -11.81 0.92
CA ASP A 41 -15.98 -12.80 1.46
C ASP A 41 -16.28 -12.61 2.97
N THR A 42 -16.52 -11.39 3.39
CA THR A 42 -16.82 -11.12 4.81
C THR A 42 -18.22 -11.53 5.22
N HIS A 43 -19.13 -11.73 4.27
CA HIS A 43 -20.45 -12.34 4.45
C HIS A 43 -21.21 -11.84 5.68
N SER A 44 -21.29 -10.53 5.87
CA SER A 44 -21.97 -9.87 7.01
C SER A 44 -21.47 -10.31 8.41
N HIS A 45 -20.28 -10.91 8.53
CA HIS A 45 -19.73 -11.32 9.82
C HIS A 45 -19.03 -10.12 10.50
N LEU A 46 -19.84 -9.17 10.98
CA LEU A 46 -19.34 -7.95 11.63
C LEU A 46 -18.77 -8.20 13.02
N ASP A 47 -19.33 -9.18 13.74
CA ASP A 47 -18.92 -9.54 15.09
C ASP A 47 -17.87 -10.64 15.10
N SER A 48 -17.08 -10.68 16.15
CA SER A 48 -16.18 -11.79 16.41
C SER A 48 -16.97 -13.01 16.93
N PHE A 49 -16.38 -14.19 16.75
CA PHE A 49 -16.96 -15.44 17.21
C PHE A 49 -15.90 -16.35 17.83
N SER A 50 -16.34 -17.20 18.75
CA SER A 50 -15.47 -18.17 19.40
C SER A 50 -15.33 -19.45 18.57
N THR A 51 -14.10 -19.88 18.32
CA THR A 51 -13.81 -21.15 17.64
C THR A 51 -12.54 -21.79 18.19
N ILE A 52 -12.26 -23.03 17.81
CA ILE A 52 -11.03 -23.70 18.20
C ILE A 52 -9.95 -23.46 17.14
N VAL A 53 -8.84 -22.84 17.56
CA VAL A 53 -7.65 -22.62 16.75
C VAL A 53 -6.47 -23.25 17.48
N ASP A 54 -5.76 -24.16 16.82
CA ASP A 54 -4.63 -24.91 17.43
C ASP A 54 -5.00 -25.61 18.73
N GLY A 55 -6.20 -26.19 18.81
CA GLY A 55 -6.68 -26.91 19.98
C GLY A 55 -7.11 -26.03 21.17
N GLN A 56 -7.13 -24.70 21.00
CA GLN A 56 -7.52 -23.74 22.02
C GLN A 56 -8.75 -22.94 21.55
N GLN A 57 -9.66 -22.66 22.48
CA GLN A 57 -10.78 -21.76 22.21
C GLN A 57 -10.26 -20.32 22.08
N LYS A 58 -10.46 -19.72 20.92
CA LYS A 58 -10.08 -18.33 20.62
C LYS A 58 -11.26 -17.58 20.04
N GLU A 59 -11.28 -16.29 20.32
CA GLU A 59 -12.19 -15.36 19.70
C GLU A 59 -11.55 -14.77 18.45
N VAL A 60 -12.13 -15.01 17.27
CA VAL A 60 -11.59 -14.65 15.97
C VAL A 60 -12.59 -13.84 15.15
N GLY A 61 -12.10 -13.22 14.07
CA GLY A 61 -12.93 -12.45 13.16
C GLY A 61 -13.44 -11.13 13.75
N GLY A 62 -14.38 -10.53 13.06
CA GLY A 62 -15.02 -9.27 13.41
C GLY A 62 -14.31 -8.03 12.89
N PHE A 63 -15.11 -7.04 12.47
CA PHE A 63 -14.60 -5.81 11.84
C PHE A 63 -13.78 -4.96 12.81
N ALA A 64 -14.06 -5.00 14.11
CA ALA A 64 -13.27 -4.29 15.10
C ALA A 64 -11.80 -4.73 15.13
N LYS A 65 -11.54 -6.04 15.01
CA LYS A 65 -10.16 -6.57 14.94
C LYS A 65 -9.50 -6.24 13.61
N ILE A 66 -10.24 -6.31 12.50
CA ILE A 66 -9.76 -5.90 11.17
C ILE A 66 -9.38 -4.42 11.22
N LYS A 67 -10.23 -3.55 11.77
CA LYS A 67 -9.96 -2.12 11.91
C LYS A 67 -8.68 -1.87 12.72
N THR A 68 -8.51 -2.54 13.85
CA THR A 68 -7.29 -2.43 14.67
C THR A 68 -6.05 -2.76 13.85
N LEU A 69 -6.05 -3.88 13.12
CA LEU A 69 -4.93 -4.29 12.27
C LEU A 69 -4.66 -3.26 11.15
N MET A 70 -5.71 -2.73 10.53
CA MET A 70 -5.58 -1.72 9.49
C MET A 70 -4.99 -0.42 10.02
N ASP A 71 -5.43 0.03 11.20
CA ASP A 71 -4.90 1.24 11.84
C ASP A 71 -3.42 1.10 12.24
N GLU A 72 -3.03 -0.06 12.76
CA GLU A 72 -1.63 -0.38 13.05
C GLU A 72 -0.79 -0.33 11.77
N LYS A 73 -1.26 -0.97 10.70
CA LYS A 73 -0.53 -0.96 9.42
C LYS A 73 -0.43 0.42 8.80
N LYS A 74 -1.49 1.22 8.84
CA LYS A 74 -1.46 2.62 8.35
C LYS A 74 -0.56 3.51 9.21
N LYS A 75 -0.45 3.24 10.50
CA LYS A 75 0.49 3.93 11.38
C LYS A 75 1.95 3.61 11.02
N ASP A 76 2.24 2.34 10.71
CA ASP A 76 3.58 1.90 10.31
C ASP A 76 3.94 2.37 8.89
N ASN A 77 2.96 2.37 7.98
CA ASN A 77 3.11 2.84 6.61
C ASN A 77 1.87 3.63 6.17
N PRO A 78 1.92 4.98 6.17
CA PRO A 78 0.80 5.82 5.74
C PRO A 78 0.34 5.58 4.30
N ASP A 79 1.18 4.98 3.46
CA ASP A 79 0.85 4.63 2.07
C ASP A 79 0.16 3.25 1.95
N THR A 80 -0.27 2.66 3.07
CA THR A 80 -1.05 1.41 3.07
C THR A 80 -2.38 1.60 2.36
N LEU A 81 -2.63 0.77 1.35
CA LEU A 81 -3.91 0.69 0.65
C LEU A 81 -4.82 -0.34 1.33
N VAL A 82 -6.09 -0.02 1.44
CA VAL A 82 -7.14 -0.95 1.89
C VAL A 82 -8.07 -1.20 0.73
N LEU A 83 -8.24 -2.45 0.35
CA LEU A 83 -9.08 -2.88 -0.77
C LEU A 83 -10.02 -3.97 -0.30
N ASP A 84 -11.24 -3.98 -0.84
CA ASP A 84 -12.22 -5.05 -0.63
C ASP A 84 -12.59 -5.69 -1.97
N GLY A 85 -12.58 -7.01 -2.03
CA GLY A 85 -12.87 -7.81 -3.22
C GLY A 85 -14.35 -8.13 -3.41
N GLY A 86 -15.19 -7.68 -2.50
CA GLY A 86 -16.63 -7.93 -2.54
C GLY A 86 -17.06 -9.19 -1.77
N ASP A 87 -18.26 -9.63 -2.09
CA ASP A 87 -18.99 -10.70 -1.36
C ASP A 87 -19.06 -10.44 0.15
N PHE A 88 -19.35 -9.18 0.49
CA PHE A 88 -19.35 -8.70 1.86
C PHE A 88 -20.70 -8.89 2.57
N SER A 89 -21.79 -9.17 1.85
CA SER A 89 -23.12 -9.36 2.42
C SER A 89 -23.57 -10.82 2.40
N MET A 90 -24.75 -11.12 2.99
CA MET A 90 -25.38 -12.45 2.98
C MET A 90 -24.66 -13.52 3.83
N GLY A 91 -24.80 -13.42 5.14
CA GLY A 91 -24.23 -14.44 6.05
C GLY A 91 -24.82 -14.38 7.44
N THR A 92 -25.27 -13.20 7.85
CA THR A 92 -25.86 -12.99 9.19
C THR A 92 -27.13 -12.14 9.10
N LEU A 93 -27.81 -11.96 10.23
CA LEU A 93 -29.07 -11.19 10.28
C LEU A 93 -28.89 -9.71 9.91
N ILE A 94 -27.68 -9.15 9.98
CA ILE A 94 -27.45 -7.74 9.63
C ILE A 94 -27.81 -7.43 8.18
N GLN A 95 -27.74 -8.43 7.29
CA GLN A 95 -28.15 -8.27 5.89
C GLN A 95 -29.61 -7.83 5.73
N THR A 96 -30.47 -8.09 6.71
CA THR A 96 -31.90 -7.74 6.64
C THR A 96 -32.14 -6.23 6.64
N VAL A 97 -31.18 -5.43 7.07
CA VAL A 97 -31.21 -3.96 7.02
C VAL A 97 -30.36 -3.37 5.91
N TYR A 98 -29.89 -4.20 4.97
CA TYR A 98 -29.02 -3.72 3.88
C TYR A 98 -29.71 -2.66 3.02
N ASP A 99 -30.97 -2.90 2.61
CA ASP A 99 -31.72 -2.02 1.73
C ASP A 99 -32.07 -0.65 2.37
N THR A 100 -32.13 -0.60 3.70
CA THR A 100 -32.49 0.61 4.45
C THR A 100 -31.28 1.35 5.00
N GLU A 101 -30.28 0.63 5.50
CA GLU A 101 -29.16 1.19 6.23
C GLU A 101 -27.82 0.99 5.52
N ALA A 102 -27.75 0.08 4.55
CA ALA A 102 -26.49 -0.33 3.90
C ALA A 102 -25.39 -0.64 4.94
N ALA A 103 -25.74 -1.37 5.99
CA ALA A 103 -24.93 -1.51 7.20
C ALA A 103 -23.53 -2.04 6.89
N GLU A 104 -23.44 -3.13 6.10
CA GLU A 104 -22.16 -3.73 5.72
C GLU A 104 -21.28 -2.76 4.91
N LEU A 105 -21.88 -2.05 3.94
CA LEU A 105 -21.17 -1.11 3.10
C LEU A 105 -20.64 0.08 3.92
N ARG A 106 -21.44 0.57 4.88
CA ARG A 106 -21.00 1.60 5.83
C ARG A 106 -19.86 1.11 6.71
N MET A 107 -19.91 -0.13 7.17
CA MET A 107 -18.85 -0.72 7.98
C MET A 107 -17.55 -0.88 7.19
N LEU A 108 -17.61 -1.27 5.91
CA LEU A 108 -16.45 -1.27 5.03
C LEU A 108 -15.85 0.15 4.90
N GLY A 109 -16.69 1.17 4.79
CA GLY A 109 -16.24 2.57 4.76
C GLY A 109 -15.53 3.01 6.04
N TYR A 110 -15.85 2.44 7.21
CA TYR A 110 -15.12 2.71 8.46
C TYR A 110 -13.79 1.97 8.56
N LEU A 111 -13.60 0.90 7.82
CA LEU A 111 -12.33 0.19 7.80
C LEU A 111 -11.23 1.01 7.11
N GLY A 112 -11.55 1.78 6.11
CA GLY A 112 -10.56 2.57 5.43
C GLY A 112 -10.80 3.09 4.10
#